data_291b1e92c39e54cb5209f75f50d9c39b
#
_entry.id   291b1e92c39e54cb5209f75f50d9c39b
#
_cell.length_a   1.000
_cell.length_b   1.000
_cell.length_c   1.000
_cell.angle_alpha   90.00
_cell.angle_beta   90.00
_cell.angle_gamma   90.00
#
_symmetry.space_group_name_H-M   'P 1'
#
loop_
_entity.id
_entity.type
_entity.pdbx_description
1 polymer ?
#
loop_
_entity_poly.entity_id
_entity_poly.type
_entity_poly.pdbx_seq_one_letter_code
_entity_poly.pdbx_strand_id
1 'polypeptide(L)'
;VRNRYLDLLRAAAIVRVIVYHLFGWPWLSIVLPAMGVMFALAGSLTAASLEKRAASTVVTSRLRRLLPPLWLLGLVVVPVMLVAGWARESDGEHPFSLPGLLFWLLPIADPPGSDQAIDAWEPLWYIRAYVWFVLLSPVLFALWRRVGWAAVAAPLVIMAGLDLTGFELPGTADAALWDFVTYGACWVAGFAHHDGRLARLKPWLAYPVALVMAAGALWWARDEGSFDLNDISESQALWSLAFVLIVLRWQPPMGWLERVKPLDRAVTLVNARAVTIYLWHNIAIAAVWPVLTVLALDDLGDRLGAATDLVAAFALTLAAMLVFGWAEDLGAKRRPRLWPSTAVPRAEPPKEPEPAFPAPSAGHRSSAAAAMTRTPRNWPPQPEQAPAQAAPTPYGEEEPPTPQWNRGTAHDPGLPVAGRRADPLDEG
;
A
#
# COMPACT_ATOMS: atom_id res chain seq x y z
N VAL A 1 -17.23 -7.00 -12.78
CA VAL A 1 -16.61 -6.24 -13.91
C VAL A 1 -15.42 -5.48 -13.34
N ARG A 2 -14.26 -5.54 -13.99
CA ARG A 2 -13.05 -4.79 -13.61
C ARG A 2 -13.27 -3.30 -13.91
N ASN A 3 -13.03 -2.43 -12.93
CA ASN A 3 -13.19 -0.99 -13.14
C ASN A 3 -11.94 -0.43 -13.82
N ARG A 4 -12.05 -0.17 -15.14
CA ARG A 4 -10.94 0.31 -15.99
C ARG A 4 -10.50 1.72 -15.63
N TYR A 5 -11.39 2.55 -15.07
CA TYR A 5 -11.04 3.88 -14.60
C TYR A 5 -10.04 3.83 -13.42
N LEU A 6 -10.28 2.96 -12.44
CA LEU A 6 -9.36 2.77 -11.33
C LEU A 6 -8.02 2.18 -11.78
N ASP A 7 -8.05 1.31 -12.81
CA ASP A 7 -6.82 0.78 -13.42
C ASP A 7 -6.01 1.89 -14.08
N LEU A 8 -6.66 2.81 -14.81
CA LEU A 8 -6.00 3.95 -15.45
C LEU A 8 -5.43 4.92 -14.42
N LEU A 9 -6.17 5.25 -13.36
CA LEU A 9 -5.69 6.11 -12.28
C LEU A 9 -4.44 5.55 -11.60
N ARG A 10 -4.42 4.24 -11.34
CA ARG A 10 -3.25 3.59 -10.75
C ARG A 10 -2.05 3.62 -11.70
N ALA A 11 -2.27 3.31 -12.99
CA ALA A 11 -1.20 3.37 -13.96
C ALA A 11 -0.64 4.78 -14.12
N ALA A 12 -1.52 5.80 -14.16
CA ALA A 12 -1.12 7.20 -14.22
C ALA A 12 -0.32 7.63 -12.97
N ALA A 13 -0.75 7.19 -11.77
CA ALA A 13 -0.03 7.45 -10.53
C ALA A 13 1.39 6.85 -10.56
N ILE A 14 1.54 5.61 -11.03
CA ILE A 14 2.86 4.95 -11.14
C ILE A 14 3.74 5.68 -12.17
N VAL A 15 3.21 6.02 -13.35
CA VAL A 15 3.94 6.80 -14.35
C VAL A 15 4.38 8.15 -13.80
N ARG A 16 3.49 8.85 -13.07
CA ARG A 16 3.83 10.13 -12.42
C ARG A 16 4.96 9.96 -11.40
N VAL A 17 4.96 8.87 -10.62
CA VAL A 17 6.05 8.59 -9.66
C VAL A 17 7.38 8.48 -10.37
N ILE A 18 7.47 7.72 -11.46
CA ILE A 18 8.70 7.57 -12.24
C ILE A 18 9.17 8.93 -12.78
N VAL A 19 8.27 9.72 -13.39
CA VAL A 19 8.61 11.03 -13.95
C VAL A 19 9.05 12.01 -12.87
N TYR A 20 8.42 11.97 -11.69
CA TYR A 20 8.78 12.81 -10.56
C TYR A 20 10.19 12.49 -10.03
N HIS A 21 10.50 11.23 -9.81
CA HIS A 21 11.84 10.85 -9.33
C HIS A 21 12.93 11.08 -10.37
N LEU A 22 12.58 11.05 -11.67
CA LEU A 22 13.54 11.33 -12.74
C LEU A 22 13.89 12.82 -12.85
N PHE A 23 12.88 13.72 -12.75
CA PHE A 23 13.05 15.14 -13.04
C PHE A 23 12.93 16.06 -11.82
N GLY A 24 12.41 15.58 -10.70
CA GLY A 24 12.20 16.37 -9.49
C GLY A 24 11.20 17.53 -9.66
N TRP A 25 10.25 17.45 -10.60
CA TRP A 25 9.34 18.57 -10.90
C TRP A 25 8.24 18.72 -9.82
N PRO A 26 8.24 19.79 -9.01
CA PRO A 26 7.30 20.00 -7.91
C PRO A 26 5.83 20.01 -8.35
N TRP A 27 5.54 20.64 -9.51
CA TRP A 27 4.16 20.76 -10.03
C TRP A 27 3.47 19.41 -10.28
N LEU A 28 4.23 18.32 -10.41
CA LEU A 28 3.66 16.97 -10.54
C LEU A 28 2.92 16.54 -9.26
N SER A 29 3.34 17.03 -8.09
CA SER A 29 2.65 16.78 -6.82
C SER A 29 1.25 17.40 -6.80
N ILE A 30 1.09 18.55 -7.45
CA ILE A 30 -0.18 19.27 -7.60
C ILE A 30 -1.09 18.59 -8.64
N VAL A 31 -0.56 18.26 -9.84
CA VAL A 31 -1.36 17.70 -10.93
C VAL A 31 -1.92 16.32 -10.58
N LEU A 32 -1.13 15.49 -9.92
CA LEU A 32 -1.55 14.14 -9.52
C LEU A 32 -0.85 13.73 -8.21
N PRO A 33 -1.53 13.83 -7.05
CA PRO A 33 -1.02 13.36 -5.77
C PRO A 33 -1.01 11.83 -5.74
N ALA A 34 0.01 11.24 -6.35
CA ALA A 34 0.08 9.83 -6.69
C ALA A 34 -0.08 8.93 -5.46
N MET A 35 0.58 9.26 -4.34
CA MET A 35 0.52 8.47 -3.11
C MET A 35 -0.89 8.46 -2.52
N GLY A 36 -1.53 9.61 -2.38
CA GLY A 36 -2.91 9.71 -1.90
C GLY A 36 -3.90 8.91 -2.76
N VAL A 37 -3.76 9.00 -4.09
CA VAL A 37 -4.56 8.20 -5.04
C VAL A 37 -4.30 6.70 -4.86
N MET A 38 -3.04 6.27 -4.75
CA MET A 38 -2.70 4.86 -4.60
C MET A 38 -3.22 4.29 -3.28
N PHE A 39 -3.12 5.03 -2.17
CA PHE A 39 -3.69 4.62 -0.88
C PHE A 39 -5.22 4.55 -0.92
N ALA A 40 -5.90 5.51 -1.57
CA ALA A 40 -7.36 5.49 -1.71
C ALA A 40 -7.83 4.29 -2.56
N LEU A 41 -7.16 4.00 -3.67
CA LEU A 41 -7.44 2.82 -4.51
C LEU A 41 -7.21 1.51 -3.73
N ALA A 42 -6.13 1.44 -2.96
CA ALA A 42 -5.82 0.27 -2.13
C ALA A 42 -6.86 0.09 -1.01
N GLY A 43 -7.29 1.18 -0.36
CA GLY A 43 -8.36 1.19 0.62
C GLY A 43 -9.66 0.65 0.04
N SER A 44 -10.10 1.18 -1.12
CA SER A 44 -11.30 0.71 -1.82
C SER A 44 -11.27 -0.80 -2.11
N LEU A 45 -10.16 -1.30 -2.63
CA LEU A 45 -9.99 -2.73 -2.91
C LEU A 45 -9.89 -3.58 -1.64
N THR A 46 -9.41 -3.00 -0.55
CA THR A 46 -9.32 -3.68 0.75
C THR A 46 -10.69 -3.80 1.38
N ALA A 47 -11.50 -2.73 1.36
CA ALA A 47 -12.89 -2.77 1.79
C ALA A 47 -13.69 -3.84 1.05
N ALA A 48 -13.59 -3.88 -0.29
CA ALA A 48 -14.23 -4.89 -1.14
C ALA A 48 -13.84 -6.33 -0.76
N SER A 49 -12.64 -6.50 -0.22
CA SER A 49 -12.15 -7.81 0.23
C SER A 49 -12.65 -8.15 1.64
N LEU A 50 -12.67 -7.16 2.55
CA LEU A 50 -13.10 -7.32 3.95
C LEU A 50 -14.61 -7.60 4.07
N GLU A 51 -15.43 -7.12 3.13
CA GLU A 51 -16.85 -7.47 3.09
C GLU A 51 -17.10 -8.94 2.77
N LYS A 52 -16.19 -9.60 2.06
CA LYS A 52 -16.39 -10.93 1.51
C LYS A 52 -15.58 -12.01 2.23
N ARG A 53 -14.59 -11.65 3.03
CA ARG A 53 -13.62 -12.60 3.61
C ARG A 53 -13.25 -12.16 5.02
N ALA A 54 -12.78 -13.12 5.83
CA ALA A 54 -12.24 -12.86 7.15
C ALA A 54 -11.03 -11.92 7.07
N ALA A 55 -10.90 -11.03 8.04
CA ALA A 55 -9.83 -10.03 8.12
C ALA A 55 -8.43 -10.64 8.00
N SER A 56 -8.15 -11.71 8.72
CA SER A 56 -6.86 -12.43 8.65
C SER A 56 -6.54 -12.92 7.23
N THR A 57 -7.53 -13.44 6.51
CA THR A 57 -7.37 -13.89 5.12
C THR A 57 -7.05 -12.72 4.19
N VAL A 58 -7.67 -11.56 4.40
CA VAL A 58 -7.41 -10.36 3.59
C VAL A 58 -5.99 -9.85 3.83
N VAL A 59 -5.61 -9.67 5.10
CA VAL A 59 -4.27 -9.20 5.49
C VAL A 59 -3.19 -10.15 4.95
N THR A 60 -3.29 -11.44 5.23
CA THR A 60 -2.33 -12.45 4.76
C THR A 60 -2.24 -12.47 3.23
N SER A 61 -3.37 -12.34 2.53
CA SER A 61 -3.38 -12.32 1.06
C SER A 61 -2.67 -11.09 0.49
N ARG A 62 -2.77 -9.92 1.16
CA ARG A 62 -2.09 -8.68 0.76
C ARG A 62 -0.59 -8.78 1.01
N LEU A 63 -0.18 -9.16 2.22
CA LEU A 63 1.22 -9.34 2.57
C LEU A 63 1.90 -10.37 1.65
N ARG A 64 1.27 -11.50 1.39
CA ARG A 64 1.81 -12.52 0.49
C ARG A 64 2.08 -12.01 -0.94
N ARG A 65 1.34 -11.02 -1.43
CA ARG A 65 1.57 -10.43 -2.75
C ARG A 65 2.68 -9.39 -2.76
N LEU A 66 2.90 -8.74 -1.62
CA LEU A 66 3.87 -7.66 -1.46
C LEU A 66 5.26 -8.20 -1.12
N LEU A 67 5.35 -9.16 -0.22
CA LEU A 67 6.62 -9.59 0.37
C LEU A 67 7.57 -10.30 -0.60
N PRO A 68 7.15 -11.23 -1.49
CA PRO A 68 8.10 -11.88 -2.39
C PRO A 68 8.84 -10.93 -3.34
N PRO A 69 8.20 -9.92 -3.98
CA PRO A 69 8.92 -8.90 -4.74
C PRO A 69 9.90 -8.09 -3.88
N LEU A 70 9.52 -7.73 -2.64
CA LEU A 70 10.39 -7.03 -1.71
C LEU A 70 11.60 -7.89 -1.30
N TRP A 71 11.37 -9.17 -1.00
CA TRP A 71 12.46 -10.09 -0.66
C TRP A 71 13.44 -10.27 -1.82
N LEU A 72 12.92 -10.31 -3.06
CA LEU A 72 13.78 -10.37 -4.24
C LEU A 72 14.62 -9.10 -4.39
N LEU A 73 14.02 -7.91 -4.15
CA LEU A 73 14.78 -6.66 -4.12
C LEU A 73 15.87 -6.71 -3.04
N GLY A 74 15.51 -7.07 -1.80
CA GLY A 74 16.47 -7.18 -0.68
C GLY A 74 17.58 -8.18 -0.96
N LEU A 75 17.25 -9.32 -1.61
CA LEU A 75 18.24 -10.34 -2.01
C LEU A 75 19.28 -9.80 -3.01
N VAL A 76 18.94 -8.81 -3.79
CA VAL A 76 19.86 -8.16 -4.74
C VAL A 76 20.56 -6.97 -4.10
N VAL A 77 19.81 -6.06 -3.48
CA VAL A 77 20.31 -4.76 -3.01
C VAL A 77 21.20 -4.92 -1.76
N VAL A 78 20.80 -5.73 -0.79
CA VAL A 78 21.57 -5.90 0.46
C VAL A 78 22.98 -6.48 0.20
N PRO A 79 23.16 -7.57 -0.58
CA PRO A 79 24.52 -8.02 -0.91
C PRO A 79 25.34 -6.99 -1.68
N VAL A 80 24.73 -6.23 -2.60
CA VAL A 80 25.43 -5.16 -3.33
C VAL A 80 25.94 -4.10 -2.38
N MET A 81 25.12 -3.61 -1.45
CA MET A 81 25.52 -2.64 -0.43
C MET A 81 26.63 -3.18 0.47
N LEU A 82 26.56 -4.45 0.89
CA LEU A 82 27.60 -5.07 1.72
C LEU A 82 28.94 -5.18 0.98
N VAL A 83 28.93 -5.57 -0.30
CA VAL A 83 30.12 -5.62 -1.14
C VAL A 83 30.68 -4.22 -1.40
N ALA A 84 29.81 -3.22 -1.56
CA ALA A 84 30.19 -1.83 -1.70
C ALA A 84 30.83 -1.22 -0.43
N GLY A 85 30.71 -1.87 0.72
CA GLY A 85 31.40 -1.46 1.95
C GLY A 85 30.49 -1.04 3.10
N TRP A 86 29.18 -1.11 2.95
CA TRP A 86 28.20 -0.65 3.95
C TRP A 86 28.50 -1.16 5.38
N ALA A 87 28.92 -2.41 5.55
CA ALA A 87 29.26 -2.96 6.87
C ALA A 87 30.51 -2.34 7.51
N ARG A 88 31.27 -1.51 6.77
CA ARG A 88 32.52 -0.84 7.21
C ARG A 88 32.33 0.66 7.40
N GLU A 89 31.22 1.21 6.93
CA GLU A 89 30.85 2.64 7.09
C GLU A 89 30.37 2.85 8.53
N SER A 90 31.26 3.32 9.42
CA SER A 90 30.94 3.65 10.81
C SER A 90 30.41 5.07 10.98
N ASP A 91 30.73 5.95 10.05
CA ASP A 91 30.52 7.40 10.16
C ASP A 91 29.40 7.93 9.23
N GLY A 92 28.68 7.03 8.56
CA GLY A 92 27.53 7.37 7.71
C GLY A 92 26.26 7.70 8.51
N GLU A 93 25.33 8.37 7.87
CA GLU A 93 24.00 8.69 8.46
C GLU A 93 23.18 7.40 8.69
N HIS A 94 23.43 6.36 7.87
CA HIS A 94 22.69 5.09 7.92
C HIS A 94 23.66 3.90 8.17
N PRO A 95 24.22 3.75 9.39
CA PRO A 95 25.17 2.69 9.72
C PRO A 95 24.52 1.31 9.58
N PHE A 96 25.36 0.32 9.24
CA PHE A 96 24.89 -1.06 9.13
C PHE A 96 24.34 -1.59 10.45
N SER A 97 23.13 -2.17 10.39
CA SER A 97 22.46 -2.80 11.54
C SER A 97 22.00 -4.20 11.17
N LEU A 98 22.63 -5.22 11.75
CA LEU A 98 22.19 -6.60 11.53
C LEU A 98 20.75 -6.87 11.98
N PRO A 99 20.28 -6.39 13.16
CA PRO A 99 18.86 -6.48 13.53
C PRO A 99 17.95 -5.73 12.57
N GLY A 100 18.39 -4.58 12.03
CA GLY A 100 17.64 -3.79 11.05
C GLY A 100 17.32 -4.56 9.77
N LEU A 101 18.13 -5.54 9.38
CA LEU A 101 17.84 -6.38 8.20
C LEU A 101 16.53 -7.17 8.32
N LEU A 102 15.97 -7.34 9.51
CA LEU A 102 14.63 -7.94 9.69
C LEU A 102 13.53 -7.13 9.00
N PHE A 103 13.72 -5.81 8.82
CA PHE A 103 12.75 -4.97 8.13
C PHE A 103 12.71 -5.21 6.61
N TRP A 104 13.75 -5.81 6.03
CA TRP A 104 13.69 -6.35 4.66
C TRP A 104 12.78 -7.59 4.55
N LEU A 105 12.58 -8.32 5.66
CA LEU A 105 11.68 -9.47 5.70
C LEU A 105 10.23 -9.05 5.96
N LEU A 106 10.04 -8.11 6.90
CA LEU A 106 8.73 -7.54 7.22
C LEU A 106 8.87 -6.03 7.48
N PRO A 107 8.50 -5.19 6.52
CA PRO A 107 8.72 -3.75 6.56
C PRO A 107 7.67 -3.04 7.44
N ILE A 108 7.77 -3.24 8.75
CA ILE A 108 7.03 -2.47 9.76
C ILE A 108 7.79 -1.20 10.18
N ALA A 109 9.09 -1.14 9.86
CA ALA A 109 9.94 0.03 9.84
C ALA A 109 10.65 0.07 8.48
N ASP A 110 11.38 1.15 8.19
CA ASP A 110 12.13 1.26 6.95
C ASP A 110 13.25 0.22 6.90
N PRO A 111 13.34 -0.54 5.82
CA PRO A 111 14.49 -1.40 5.60
C PRO A 111 15.76 -0.56 5.54
N PRO A 112 16.79 -0.86 6.34
CA PRO A 112 18.02 -0.08 6.37
C PRO A 112 18.82 -0.27 5.08
N GLY A 113 19.57 0.77 4.70
CA GLY A 113 20.47 0.73 3.55
C GLY A 113 21.65 1.67 3.73
N SER A 114 22.65 1.61 2.85
CA SER A 114 23.80 2.50 2.85
C SER A 114 23.45 3.86 2.23
N ASP A 115 24.17 4.90 2.65
CA ASP A 115 24.02 6.26 2.10
C ASP A 115 24.29 6.30 0.58
N GLN A 116 25.22 5.47 0.10
CA GLN A 116 25.55 5.36 -1.32
C GLN A 116 24.44 4.73 -2.19
N ALA A 117 23.54 3.98 -1.59
CA ALA A 117 22.45 3.28 -2.28
C ALA A 117 21.08 3.81 -1.88
N ILE A 118 20.97 5.07 -1.46
CA ILE A 118 19.76 5.69 -0.95
C ILE A 118 18.57 5.53 -1.93
N ASP A 119 18.81 5.69 -3.22
CA ASP A 119 17.79 5.50 -4.27
C ASP A 119 17.16 4.10 -4.28
N ALA A 120 17.85 3.09 -3.74
CA ALA A 120 17.36 1.72 -3.75
C ALA A 120 16.43 1.39 -2.57
N TRP A 121 16.55 2.07 -1.44
CA TRP A 121 15.83 1.73 -0.22
C TRP A 121 14.97 2.86 0.35
N GLU A 122 15.31 4.12 0.12
CA GLU A 122 14.51 5.26 0.58
C GLU A 122 13.03 5.17 0.13
N PRO A 123 12.70 4.83 -1.13
CA PRO A 123 11.30 4.75 -1.54
C PRO A 123 10.49 3.65 -0.84
N LEU A 124 11.14 2.79 -0.04
CA LEU A 124 10.46 1.71 0.68
C LEU A 124 9.56 2.20 1.82
N TRP A 125 9.64 3.50 2.20
CA TRP A 125 8.70 4.12 3.13
C TRP A 125 7.22 3.85 2.73
N TYR A 126 6.91 3.88 1.43
CA TYR A 126 5.56 3.56 0.96
C TYR A 126 5.16 2.11 1.23
N ILE A 127 6.11 1.19 1.16
CA ILE A 127 5.86 -0.23 1.47
C ILE A 127 5.57 -0.40 2.96
N ARG A 128 6.33 0.28 3.84
CA ARG A 128 6.06 0.37 5.29
C ARG A 128 4.66 0.91 5.55
N ALA A 129 4.33 2.09 5.01
CA ALA A 129 3.03 2.70 5.15
C ALA A 129 1.90 1.77 4.66
N TYR A 130 2.07 1.14 3.50
CA TYR A 130 1.10 0.19 2.95
C TYR A 130 0.89 -1.02 3.88
N VAL A 131 1.96 -1.57 4.46
CA VAL A 131 1.86 -2.69 5.41
C VAL A 131 1.06 -2.26 6.64
N TRP A 132 1.34 -1.10 7.22
CA TRP A 132 0.57 -0.56 8.34
C TRP A 132 -0.90 -0.37 8.00
N PHE A 133 -1.22 0.23 6.84
CA PHE A 133 -2.61 0.37 6.40
C PHE A 133 -3.31 -0.97 6.21
N VAL A 134 -2.63 -1.97 5.68
CA VAL A 134 -3.20 -3.32 5.54
C VAL A 134 -3.48 -3.96 6.89
N LEU A 135 -2.55 -3.84 7.86
CA LEU A 135 -2.70 -4.37 9.21
C LEU A 135 -3.84 -3.67 9.97
N LEU A 136 -3.93 -2.35 9.85
CA LEU A 136 -4.96 -1.53 10.51
C LEU A 136 -6.33 -1.60 9.81
N SER A 137 -6.39 -2.03 8.55
CA SER A 137 -7.63 -2.00 7.74
C SER A 137 -8.84 -2.65 8.39
N PRO A 138 -8.76 -3.79 9.10
CA PRO A 138 -9.95 -4.36 9.74
C PRO A 138 -10.56 -3.41 10.79
N VAL A 139 -9.71 -2.75 11.57
CA VAL A 139 -10.13 -1.78 12.60
C VAL A 139 -10.67 -0.51 11.95
N LEU A 140 -9.93 0.04 10.98
CA LEU A 140 -10.35 1.24 10.24
C LEU A 140 -11.67 1.02 9.49
N PHE A 141 -11.89 -0.17 8.93
CA PHE A 141 -13.13 -0.51 8.25
C PHE A 141 -14.30 -0.64 9.23
N ALA A 142 -14.07 -1.24 10.41
CA ALA A 142 -15.06 -1.29 11.47
C ALA A 142 -15.41 0.11 11.99
N LEU A 143 -14.39 0.98 12.16
CA LEU A 143 -14.58 2.37 12.55
C LEU A 143 -15.37 3.15 11.48
N TRP A 144 -14.99 3.02 10.21
CA TRP A 144 -15.72 3.62 9.09
C TRP A 144 -17.21 3.23 9.09
N ARG A 145 -17.50 1.96 9.36
CA ARG A 145 -18.91 1.49 9.43
C ARG A 145 -19.67 2.06 10.60
N ARG A 146 -18.99 2.39 11.71
CA ARG A 146 -19.62 2.96 12.92
C ARG A 146 -19.82 4.48 12.83
N VAL A 147 -18.77 5.22 12.47
CA VAL A 147 -18.76 6.69 12.58
C VAL A 147 -18.74 7.41 11.23
N GLY A 148 -18.66 6.66 10.11
CA GLY A 148 -18.74 7.21 8.75
C GLY A 148 -17.67 8.27 8.48
N TRP A 149 -18.07 9.44 7.98
CA TRP A 149 -17.15 10.51 7.57
C TRP A 149 -16.23 11.03 8.68
N ALA A 150 -16.59 10.86 9.94
CA ALA A 150 -15.68 11.18 11.06
C ALA A 150 -14.41 10.32 11.01
N ALA A 151 -14.48 9.08 10.51
CA ALA A 151 -13.30 8.24 10.33
C ALA A 151 -12.36 8.75 9.21
N VAL A 152 -12.89 9.46 8.21
CA VAL A 152 -12.09 10.14 7.17
C VAL A 152 -11.41 11.37 7.75
N ALA A 153 -12.11 12.13 8.60
CA ALA A 153 -11.57 13.33 9.21
C ALA A 153 -10.55 13.03 10.34
N ALA A 154 -10.65 11.89 11.01
CA ALA A 154 -9.83 11.56 12.17
C ALA A 154 -8.31 11.68 11.93
N PRO A 155 -7.70 11.17 10.84
CA PRO A 155 -6.27 11.36 10.58
C PRO A 155 -5.88 12.84 10.51
N LEU A 156 -6.69 13.70 9.87
CA LEU A 156 -6.41 15.14 9.78
C LEU A 156 -6.53 15.84 11.13
N VAL A 157 -7.48 15.42 11.97
CA VAL A 157 -7.61 15.95 13.34
C VAL A 157 -6.43 15.53 14.20
N ILE A 158 -5.96 14.29 14.05
CA ILE A 158 -4.76 13.81 14.75
C ILE A 158 -3.54 14.60 14.28
N MET A 159 -3.36 14.81 12.98
CA MET A 159 -2.29 15.62 12.41
C MET A 159 -2.26 17.02 13.03
N ALA A 160 -3.38 17.74 13.02
CA ALA A 160 -3.47 19.05 13.65
C ALA A 160 -3.16 19.01 15.15
N GLY A 161 -3.50 17.93 15.84
CA GLY A 161 -3.14 17.72 17.24
C GLY A 161 -1.64 17.53 17.44
N LEU A 162 -0.97 16.80 16.57
CA LEU A 162 0.49 16.61 16.60
C LEU A 162 1.21 17.94 16.37
N ASP A 163 0.79 18.72 15.37
CA ASP A 163 1.36 20.04 15.07
C ASP A 163 1.21 21.02 16.24
N LEU A 164 0.01 21.05 16.86
CA LEU A 164 -0.26 21.95 17.97
C LEU A 164 0.48 21.57 19.25
N THR A 165 0.74 20.29 19.48
CA THR A 165 1.34 19.79 20.72
C THR A 165 2.85 19.58 20.62
N GLY A 166 3.39 19.47 19.40
CA GLY A 166 4.76 19.05 19.18
C GLY A 166 5.05 17.64 19.72
N PHE A 167 4.01 16.77 19.74
CA PHE A 167 4.18 15.41 20.25
C PHE A 167 4.85 14.54 19.20
N GLU A 168 5.95 13.93 19.58
CA GLU A 168 6.74 13.02 18.74
C GLU A 168 6.82 11.64 19.40
N LEU A 169 6.77 10.60 18.58
CA LEU A 169 7.05 9.23 18.99
C LEU A 169 8.52 8.89 18.78
N PRO A 170 9.08 7.94 19.54
CA PRO A 170 10.48 7.56 19.33
C PRO A 170 10.69 6.81 18.02
N GLY A 171 11.66 7.25 17.22
CA GLY A 171 12.21 6.53 16.07
C GLY A 171 11.18 6.22 14.98
N THR A 172 11.18 4.97 14.50
CA THR A 172 10.36 4.53 13.36
C THR A 172 8.85 4.58 13.61
N ALA A 173 8.41 4.65 14.88
CA ALA A 173 7.00 4.77 15.21
C ALA A 173 6.46 6.16 14.81
N ASP A 174 7.28 7.19 14.90
CA ASP A 174 6.92 8.54 14.47
C ASP A 174 6.68 8.60 12.98
N ALA A 175 7.61 8.08 12.18
CA ALA A 175 7.45 8.01 10.74
C ALA A 175 6.18 7.25 10.31
N ALA A 176 5.84 6.15 11.00
CA ALA A 176 4.61 5.41 10.72
C ALA A 176 3.34 6.20 11.12
N LEU A 177 3.41 6.99 12.19
CA LEU A 177 2.33 7.89 12.61
C LEU A 177 2.13 9.01 11.58
N TRP A 178 3.20 9.65 11.12
CA TRP A 178 3.13 10.69 10.08
C TRP A 178 2.61 10.15 8.75
N ASP A 179 3.02 8.97 8.32
CA ASP A 179 2.41 8.29 7.15
C ASP A 179 0.90 8.09 7.35
N PHE A 180 0.50 7.67 8.56
CA PHE A 180 -0.91 7.43 8.85
C PHE A 180 -1.73 8.71 8.83
N VAL A 181 -1.26 9.80 9.42
CA VAL A 181 -2.02 11.07 9.44
C VAL A 181 -2.05 11.74 8.06
N THR A 182 -0.98 11.59 7.28
CA THR A 182 -0.90 12.13 5.90
C THR A 182 -1.83 11.39 4.93
N TYR A 183 -1.86 10.07 4.96
CA TYR A 183 -2.56 9.29 3.93
C TYR A 183 -3.79 8.50 4.45
N GLY A 184 -4.01 8.43 5.75
CA GLY A 184 -5.10 7.65 6.34
C GLY A 184 -6.48 8.14 5.91
N ALA A 185 -6.67 9.46 5.77
CA ALA A 185 -7.90 10.02 5.23
C ALA A 185 -8.19 9.53 3.80
N CYS A 186 -7.17 9.43 2.94
CA CYS A 186 -7.30 8.87 1.59
C CYS A 186 -7.63 7.39 1.61
N TRP A 187 -7.00 6.60 2.51
CA TRP A 187 -7.31 5.18 2.66
C TRP A 187 -8.76 4.96 3.05
N VAL A 188 -9.27 5.68 4.05
CA VAL A 188 -10.67 5.58 4.50
C VAL A 188 -11.64 6.16 3.48
N ALA A 189 -11.28 7.22 2.71
CA ALA A 189 -12.06 7.69 1.57
C ALA A 189 -12.19 6.60 0.49
N GLY A 190 -11.21 5.72 0.36
CA GLY A 190 -11.32 4.51 -0.45
C GLY A 190 -12.44 3.57 0.04
N PHE A 191 -12.68 3.44 1.33
CA PHE A 191 -13.83 2.68 1.85
C PHE A 191 -15.16 3.35 1.46
N ALA A 192 -15.22 4.70 1.57
CA ALA A 192 -16.38 5.48 1.13
C ALA A 192 -16.67 5.34 -0.37
N HIS A 193 -15.63 5.21 -1.19
CA HIS A 193 -15.76 4.91 -2.60
C HIS A 193 -16.35 3.51 -2.82
N HIS A 194 -15.84 2.49 -2.11
CA HIS A 194 -16.27 1.11 -2.27
C HIS A 194 -17.76 0.92 -1.92
N ASP A 195 -18.24 1.49 -0.81
CA ASP A 195 -19.64 1.36 -0.38
C ASP A 195 -20.60 2.34 -1.08
N GLY A 196 -20.09 3.14 -2.03
CA GLY A 196 -20.85 4.09 -2.83
C GLY A 196 -21.28 5.35 -2.07
N ARG A 197 -20.86 5.57 -0.81
CA ARG A 197 -21.19 6.80 -0.07
C ARG A 197 -20.55 8.02 -0.71
N LEU A 198 -19.35 7.87 -1.28
CA LEU A 198 -18.68 8.95 -1.99
C LEU A 198 -19.47 9.41 -3.24
N ALA A 199 -20.00 8.49 -4.02
CA ALA A 199 -20.83 8.81 -5.19
C ALA A 199 -22.16 9.48 -4.80
N ARG A 200 -22.70 9.12 -3.62
CA ARG A 200 -23.95 9.70 -3.07
C ARG A 200 -23.76 11.05 -2.37
N LEU A 201 -22.52 11.45 -2.11
CA LEU A 201 -22.25 12.77 -1.53
C LEU A 201 -22.72 13.85 -2.49
N LYS A 202 -23.56 14.77 -1.99
CA LYS A 202 -24.13 15.82 -2.82
C LYS A 202 -23.05 16.72 -3.42
N PRO A 203 -23.08 17.06 -4.73
CA PRO A 203 -22.06 17.88 -5.38
C PRO A 203 -21.80 19.22 -4.70
N TRP A 204 -22.85 19.87 -4.25
CA TRP A 204 -22.78 21.17 -3.56
C TRP A 204 -22.06 21.09 -2.20
N LEU A 205 -21.85 19.91 -1.64
CA LEU A 205 -21.03 19.67 -0.44
C LEU A 205 -19.63 19.17 -0.81
N ALA A 206 -19.54 18.22 -1.74
CA ALA A 206 -18.27 17.59 -2.12
C ALA A 206 -17.26 18.58 -2.72
N TYR A 207 -17.72 19.42 -3.66
CA TYR A 207 -16.83 20.37 -4.34
C TYR A 207 -16.36 21.53 -3.45
N PRO A 208 -17.22 22.21 -2.65
CA PRO A 208 -16.73 23.23 -1.73
C PRO A 208 -15.78 22.66 -0.65
N VAL A 209 -16.07 21.48 -0.09
CA VAL A 209 -15.17 20.84 0.87
C VAL A 209 -13.82 20.57 0.22
N ALA A 210 -13.79 19.95 -0.96
CA ALA A 210 -12.54 19.72 -1.68
C ALA A 210 -11.82 21.03 -2.04
N LEU A 211 -12.54 22.08 -2.41
CA LEU A 211 -11.96 23.39 -2.71
C LEU A 211 -11.32 24.03 -1.47
N VAL A 212 -12.00 23.99 -0.31
CA VAL A 212 -11.46 24.52 0.95
C VAL A 212 -10.21 23.76 1.35
N MET A 213 -10.20 22.43 1.24
CA MET A 213 -9.02 21.61 1.54
C MET A 213 -7.87 21.92 0.58
N ALA A 214 -8.16 22.05 -0.73
CA ALA A 214 -7.16 22.40 -1.74
C ALA A 214 -6.58 23.82 -1.49
N ALA A 215 -7.42 24.78 -1.13
CA ALA A 215 -6.99 26.13 -0.78
C ALA A 215 -6.12 26.12 0.50
N GLY A 216 -6.50 25.33 1.51
CA GLY A 216 -5.70 25.14 2.73
C GLY A 216 -4.34 24.53 2.44
N ALA A 217 -4.28 23.50 1.57
CA ALA A 217 -3.02 22.89 1.15
C ALA A 217 -2.09 23.89 0.46
N LEU A 218 -2.61 24.67 -0.48
CA LEU A 218 -1.81 25.67 -1.20
C LEU A 218 -1.41 26.86 -0.31
N TRP A 219 -2.25 27.22 0.66
CA TRP A 219 -1.90 28.25 1.64
C TRP A 219 -0.74 27.77 2.52
N TRP A 220 -0.78 26.53 2.99
CA TRP A 220 0.31 25.94 3.79
C TRP A 220 1.60 25.82 2.98
N ALA A 221 1.51 25.31 1.75
CA ALA A 221 2.66 25.22 0.82
C ALA A 221 3.32 26.58 0.58
N ARG A 222 2.49 27.64 0.47
CA ARG A 222 3.00 29.02 0.34
C ARG A 222 3.71 29.48 1.61
N ASP A 223 3.19 29.16 2.78
CA ASP A 223 3.75 29.54 4.08
C ASP A 223 5.12 28.88 4.29
N GLU A 224 5.26 27.62 3.93
CA GLU A 224 6.52 26.85 3.93
C GLU A 224 7.49 27.25 2.80
N GLY A 225 7.04 28.07 1.85
CA GLY A 225 7.88 28.54 0.73
C GLY A 225 8.17 27.49 -0.33
N SER A 226 7.50 26.33 -0.31
CA SER A 226 7.65 25.26 -1.29
C SER A 226 6.31 24.85 -1.87
N PHE A 227 6.26 24.64 -3.20
CA PHE A 227 5.12 24.07 -3.90
C PHE A 227 5.32 22.58 -4.26
N ASP A 228 6.35 21.94 -3.72
CA ASP A 228 6.40 20.49 -3.71
C ASP A 228 5.61 19.94 -2.52
N LEU A 229 4.36 19.54 -2.81
CA LEU A 229 3.47 19.05 -1.75
C LEU A 229 3.93 17.70 -1.18
N ASN A 230 4.88 16.99 -1.82
CA ASN A 230 5.38 15.74 -1.26
C ASN A 230 6.25 15.97 -0.02
N ASP A 231 6.84 17.15 0.11
CA ASP A 231 7.77 17.48 1.20
C ASP A 231 7.03 18.05 2.43
N ILE A 232 5.71 18.34 2.29
CA ILE A 232 4.91 19.00 3.32
C ILE A 232 3.70 18.12 3.65
N SER A 233 3.75 17.42 4.77
CA SER A 233 2.74 16.42 5.17
C SER A 233 1.32 16.96 5.20
N GLU A 234 1.10 18.17 5.75
CA GLU A 234 -0.19 18.84 5.89
C GLU A 234 -0.77 19.20 4.53
N SER A 235 0.06 19.80 3.67
CA SER A 235 -0.31 20.13 2.31
C SER A 235 -0.64 18.89 1.50
N GLN A 236 0.19 17.86 1.63
CA GLN A 236 0.00 16.56 0.97
C GLN A 236 -1.28 15.87 1.42
N ALA A 237 -1.59 15.87 2.72
CA ALA A 237 -2.81 15.27 3.26
C ALA A 237 -4.07 15.95 2.73
N LEU A 238 -4.12 17.28 2.83
CA LEU A 238 -5.26 18.08 2.40
C LEU A 238 -5.47 18.00 0.89
N TRP A 239 -4.39 18.21 0.11
CA TRP A 239 -4.45 18.16 -1.36
C TRP A 239 -4.83 16.78 -1.87
N SER A 240 -4.21 15.72 -1.34
CA SER A 240 -4.50 14.34 -1.72
C SER A 240 -5.95 13.98 -1.43
N LEU A 241 -6.48 14.33 -0.27
CA LEU A 241 -7.87 14.05 0.06
C LEU A 241 -8.83 14.85 -0.81
N ALA A 242 -8.57 16.15 -1.05
CA ALA A 242 -9.37 16.97 -1.96
C ALA A 242 -9.45 16.35 -3.37
N PHE A 243 -8.30 15.95 -3.90
CA PHE A 243 -8.20 15.32 -5.21
C PHE A 243 -8.94 13.97 -5.26
N VAL A 244 -8.74 13.12 -4.26
CA VAL A 244 -9.39 11.80 -4.13
C VAL A 244 -10.91 11.94 -4.06
N LEU A 245 -11.44 12.90 -3.29
CA LEU A 245 -12.88 13.13 -3.18
C LEU A 245 -13.51 13.47 -4.53
N ILE A 246 -12.82 14.23 -5.38
CA ILE A 246 -13.28 14.59 -6.72
C ILE A 246 -13.14 13.41 -7.68
N VAL A 247 -11.94 12.86 -7.78
CA VAL A 247 -11.57 11.89 -8.82
C VAL A 247 -12.26 10.54 -8.60
N LEU A 248 -12.38 10.05 -7.36
CA LEU A 248 -13.10 8.79 -7.10
C LEU A 248 -14.62 8.96 -7.13
N ARG A 249 -15.12 10.19 -6.98
CA ARG A 249 -16.54 10.49 -7.19
C ARG A 249 -16.92 10.47 -8.68
N TRP A 250 -16.02 10.95 -9.53
CA TRP A 250 -16.22 10.97 -10.97
C TRP A 250 -15.81 9.61 -11.57
N GLN A 251 -16.75 8.91 -12.18
CA GLN A 251 -16.53 7.61 -12.80
C GLN A 251 -16.92 7.68 -14.30
N PRO A 252 -16.04 8.24 -15.13
CA PRO A 252 -16.32 8.41 -16.54
C PRO A 252 -16.39 7.04 -17.24
N PRO A 253 -17.19 6.93 -18.33
CA PRO A 253 -17.23 5.73 -19.12
C PRO A 253 -15.89 5.51 -19.82
N MET A 254 -15.32 4.31 -19.69
CA MET A 254 -13.97 3.98 -20.17
C MET A 254 -13.93 3.20 -21.49
N GLY A 255 -15.05 3.16 -22.24
CA GLY A 255 -15.11 2.46 -23.52
C GLY A 255 -14.12 2.99 -24.58
N TRP A 256 -13.68 4.25 -24.45
CA TRP A 256 -12.62 4.80 -25.31
C TRP A 256 -11.25 4.11 -25.08
N LEU A 257 -10.94 3.75 -23.84
CA LEU A 257 -9.66 3.08 -23.50
C LEU A 257 -9.55 1.71 -24.21
N GLU A 258 -10.65 0.99 -24.28
CA GLU A 258 -10.69 -0.31 -24.97
C GLU A 258 -10.48 -0.18 -26.48
N ARG A 259 -10.82 0.98 -27.07
CA ARG A 259 -10.58 1.28 -28.49
C ARG A 259 -9.11 1.57 -28.77
N VAL A 260 -8.38 2.17 -27.82
CA VAL A 260 -6.95 2.48 -27.92
C VAL A 260 -6.15 1.30 -27.39
N LYS A 261 -6.10 0.21 -28.15
CA LYS A 261 -5.47 -1.07 -27.74
C LYS A 261 -4.06 -0.95 -27.17
N PRO A 262 -3.13 -0.11 -27.69
CA PRO A 262 -1.81 0.04 -27.10
C PRO A 262 -1.85 0.57 -25.67
N LEU A 263 -2.68 1.59 -25.44
CA LEU A 263 -2.85 2.20 -24.10
C LEU A 263 -3.53 1.23 -23.14
N ASP A 264 -4.57 0.53 -23.59
CA ASP A 264 -5.25 -0.49 -22.77
C ASP A 264 -4.28 -1.61 -22.33
N ARG A 265 -3.40 -2.05 -23.23
CA ARG A 265 -2.35 -3.04 -22.93
C ARG A 265 -1.33 -2.47 -21.94
N ALA A 266 -0.87 -1.23 -22.14
CA ALA A 266 0.08 -0.57 -21.24
C ALA A 266 -0.51 -0.42 -19.82
N VAL A 267 -1.75 0.08 -19.70
CA VAL A 267 -2.47 0.17 -18.42
C VAL A 267 -2.60 -1.20 -17.76
N THR A 268 -2.91 -2.22 -18.54
CA THR A 268 -3.03 -3.59 -18.02
C THR A 268 -1.69 -4.14 -17.53
N LEU A 269 -0.60 -3.89 -18.29
CA LEU A 269 0.77 -4.30 -17.95
C LEU A 269 1.24 -3.64 -16.67
N VAL A 270 1.14 -2.31 -16.57
CA VAL A 270 1.53 -1.54 -15.38
C VAL A 270 0.78 -2.04 -14.15
N ASN A 271 -0.53 -2.26 -14.26
CA ASN A 271 -1.31 -2.79 -13.13
C ASN A 271 -0.97 -4.23 -12.76
N ALA A 272 -0.54 -5.04 -13.71
CA ALA A 272 -0.16 -6.44 -13.47
C ALA A 272 1.18 -6.56 -12.74
N ARG A 273 2.05 -5.56 -12.85
CA ARG A 273 3.42 -5.52 -12.31
C ARG A 273 3.67 -4.27 -11.45
N ALA A 274 2.63 -3.73 -10.87
CA ALA A 274 2.67 -2.45 -10.14
C ALA A 274 3.69 -2.45 -8.99
N VAL A 275 3.79 -3.54 -8.24
CA VAL A 275 4.72 -3.66 -7.10
C VAL A 275 6.16 -3.74 -7.61
N THR A 276 6.43 -4.55 -8.63
CA THR A 276 7.78 -4.65 -9.20
C THR A 276 8.23 -3.32 -9.79
N ILE A 277 7.37 -2.65 -10.58
CA ILE A 277 7.68 -1.34 -11.14
C ILE A 277 8.01 -0.36 -10.02
N TYR A 278 7.19 -0.31 -8.97
CA TYR A 278 7.41 0.56 -7.83
C TYR A 278 8.75 0.27 -7.11
N LEU A 279 9.08 -0.98 -6.88
CA LEU A 279 10.30 -1.36 -6.17
C LEU A 279 11.59 -1.09 -6.95
N TRP A 280 11.55 -1.15 -8.27
CA TRP A 280 12.73 -1.09 -9.11
C TRP A 280 12.90 0.22 -9.87
N HIS A 281 11.91 1.13 -9.87
CA HIS A 281 11.98 2.34 -10.71
C HIS A 281 13.13 3.27 -10.34
N ASN A 282 13.41 3.49 -9.05
CA ASN A 282 14.51 4.37 -8.64
C ASN A 282 15.88 3.80 -8.98
N ILE A 283 16.06 2.47 -8.82
CA ILE A 283 17.28 1.79 -9.29
C ILE A 283 17.42 1.93 -10.81
N ALA A 284 16.32 1.81 -11.54
CA ALA A 284 16.31 2.02 -12.99
C ALA A 284 16.65 3.48 -13.35
N ILE A 285 16.14 4.46 -12.61
CA ILE A 285 16.46 5.89 -12.77
C ILE A 285 17.92 6.16 -12.46
N ALA A 286 18.45 5.64 -11.35
CA ALA A 286 19.86 5.78 -11.00
C ALA A 286 20.80 5.18 -12.08
N ALA A 287 20.33 4.15 -12.80
CA ALA A 287 21.09 3.54 -13.89
C ALA A 287 21.00 4.33 -15.22
N VAL A 288 20.14 5.36 -15.36
CA VAL A 288 19.97 6.11 -16.62
C VAL A 288 21.28 6.72 -17.06
N TRP A 289 21.90 7.54 -16.21
CA TRP A 289 23.14 8.23 -16.55
C TRP A 289 24.30 7.27 -16.90
N PRO A 290 24.63 6.27 -16.09
CA PRO A 290 25.66 5.30 -16.47
C PRO A 290 25.40 4.61 -17.81
N VAL A 291 24.15 4.27 -18.09
CA VAL A 291 23.79 3.61 -19.37
C VAL A 291 23.92 4.58 -20.54
N LEU A 292 23.43 5.81 -20.41
CA LEU A 292 23.51 6.80 -21.47
C LEU A 292 24.97 7.18 -21.78
N THR A 293 25.84 7.31 -20.76
CA THR A 293 27.27 7.56 -20.95
C THR A 293 27.95 6.43 -21.72
N VAL A 294 27.65 5.16 -21.37
CA VAL A 294 28.19 4.00 -22.12
C VAL A 294 27.72 4.01 -23.58
N LEU A 295 26.50 4.51 -23.84
CA LEU A 295 25.95 4.61 -25.18
C LEU A 295 26.33 5.88 -25.94
N ALA A 296 27.10 6.79 -25.30
CA ALA A 296 27.44 8.13 -25.80
C ALA A 296 26.19 8.96 -26.17
N LEU A 297 25.15 8.89 -25.34
CA LEU A 297 23.87 9.60 -25.47
C LEU A 297 23.65 10.62 -24.35
N ASP A 298 24.67 10.91 -23.57
CA ASP A 298 24.63 11.80 -22.39
C ASP A 298 24.80 13.29 -22.73
N ASP A 299 25.21 13.65 -23.96
CA ASP A 299 25.42 15.04 -24.42
C ASP A 299 24.53 15.40 -25.61
N LEU A 300 23.21 15.30 -25.44
CA LEU A 300 22.23 15.59 -26.51
C LEU A 300 21.55 16.98 -26.37
N GLY A 301 22.02 17.81 -25.41
CA GLY A 301 21.42 19.10 -25.08
C GLY A 301 20.06 18.95 -24.36
N ASP A 302 19.58 20.06 -23.77
CA ASP A 302 18.49 20.05 -22.77
C ASP A 302 17.21 19.31 -23.21
N ARG A 303 16.70 19.56 -24.44
CA ARG A 303 15.41 19.01 -24.85
C ARG A 303 15.51 17.55 -25.30
N LEU A 304 16.55 17.19 -26.04
CA LEU A 304 16.78 15.83 -26.47
C LEU A 304 17.27 14.98 -25.30
N GLY A 305 18.09 15.53 -24.41
CA GLY A 305 18.54 14.90 -23.18
C GLY A 305 17.36 14.46 -22.30
N ALA A 306 16.46 15.39 -21.95
CA ALA A 306 15.28 15.06 -21.15
C ALA A 306 14.38 13.98 -21.81
N ALA A 307 14.23 14.02 -23.13
CA ALA A 307 13.47 12.98 -23.83
C ALA A 307 14.19 11.63 -23.80
N THR A 308 15.52 11.63 -23.94
CA THR A 308 16.36 10.42 -23.88
C THR A 308 16.36 9.83 -22.48
N ASP A 309 16.48 10.65 -21.44
CA ASP A 309 16.40 10.24 -20.03
C ASP A 309 15.06 9.56 -19.74
N LEU A 310 13.97 10.18 -20.20
CA LEU A 310 12.62 9.61 -20.02
C LEU A 310 12.48 8.25 -20.70
N VAL A 311 12.95 8.14 -21.96
CA VAL A 311 12.90 6.88 -22.70
C VAL A 311 13.78 5.83 -22.03
N ALA A 312 14.99 6.20 -21.60
CA ALA A 312 15.92 5.31 -20.89
C ALA A 312 15.32 4.82 -19.56
N ALA A 313 14.75 5.73 -18.75
CA ALA A 313 14.12 5.39 -17.47
C ALA A 313 12.97 4.40 -17.66
N PHE A 314 12.08 4.62 -18.64
CA PHE A 314 11.01 3.67 -18.93
C PHE A 314 11.52 2.34 -19.52
N ALA A 315 12.54 2.37 -20.37
CA ALA A 315 13.14 1.15 -20.93
C ALA A 315 13.81 0.31 -19.83
N LEU A 316 14.58 0.93 -18.94
CA LEU A 316 15.22 0.27 -17.80
C LEU A 316 14.21 -0.25 -16.79
N THR A 317 13.17 0.54 -16.48
CA THR A 317 12.05 0.09 -15.62
C THR A 317 11.32 -1.10 -16.25
N LEU A 318 11.10 -1.09 -17.56
CA LEU A 318 10.51 -2.22 -18.29
C LEU A 318 11.43 -3.45 -18.24
N ALA A 319 12.73 -3.27 -18.42
CA ALA A 319 13.71 -4.35 -18.30
C ALA A 319 13.70 -4.95 -16.88
N ALA A 320 13.73 -4.13 -15.85
CA ALA A 320 13.61 -4.56 -14.45
C ALA A 320 12.29 -5.32 -14.21
N MET A 321 11.18 -4.82 -14.74
CA MET A 321 9.88 -5.49 -14.66
C MET A 321 9.90 -6.87 -15.33
N LEU A 322 10.57 -7.02 -16.46
CA LEU A 322 10.68 -8.31 -17.15
C LEU A 322 11.55 -9.29 -16.36
N VAL A 323 12.68 -8.82 -15.84
CA VAL A 323 13.63 -9.66 -15.09
C VAL A 323 13.08 -10.09 -13.73
N PHE A 324 12.44 -9.18 -12.99
CA PHE A 324 12.06 -9.40 -11.59
C PHE A 324 10.56 -9.59 -11.36
N GLY A 325 9.71 -9.27 -12.35
CA GLY A 325 8.25 -9.27 -12.20
C GLY A 325 7.62 -10.64 -11.91
N TRP A 326 8.32 -11.73 -12.17
CA TRP A 326 7.86 -13.08 -11.85
C TRP A 326 7.62 -13.30 -10.34
N ALA A 327 8.30 -12.53 -9.48
CA ALA A 327 8.09 -12.62 -8.04
C ALA A 327 6.66 -12.24 -7.62
N GLU A 328 6.00 -11.32 -8.34
CA GLU A 328 4.58 -11.01 -8.12
C GLU A 328 3.66 -12.19 -8.47
N ASP A 329 4.02 -12.99 -9.46
CA ASP A 329 3.23 -14.17 -9.83
C ASP A 329 3.30 -15.22 -8.71
N LEU A 330 4.48 -15.42 -8.09
CA LEU A 330 4.64 -16.30 -6.93
C LEU A 330 3.76 -15.81 -5.76
N GLY A 331 3.83 -14.51 -5.44
CA GLY A 331 2.98 -13.91 -4.41
C GLY A 331 1.49 -14.07 -4.69
N ALA A 332 1.09 -14.03 -5.95
CA ALA A 332 -0.28 -14.23 -6.39
C ALA A 332 -0.68 -15.71 -6.59
N LYS A 333 0.21 -16.68 -6.31
CA LYS A 333 0.04 -18.12 -6.57
C LYS A 333 -0.23 -18.43 -8.05
N ARG A 334 0.42 -17.70 -8.95
CA ARG A 334 0.36 -17.92 -10.40
C ARG A 334 1.66 -18.57 -10.87
N ARG A 335 1.61 -19.18 -12.05
CA ARG A 335 2.83 -19.66 -12.70
C ARG A 335 3.70 -18.45 -13.08
N PRO A 336 4.99 -18.42 -12.70
CA PRO A 336 5.90 -17.32 -13.04
C PRO A 336 5.98 -17.12 -14.55
N ARG A 337 5.88 -15.88 -15.01
CA ARG A 337 5.99 -15.50 -16.41
C ARG A 337 6.81 -14.23 -16.53
N LEU A 338 7.69 -14.16 -17.51
CA LEU A 338 8.42 -12.92 -17.82
C LEU A 338 7.46 -11.85 -18.34
N TRP A 339 6.55 -12.23 -19.23
CA TRP A 339 5.50 -11.33 -19.73
C TRP A 339 4.15 -11.68 -19.08
N PRO A 340 3.50 -10.74 -18.39
CA PRO A 340 2.21 -11.04 -17.77
C PRO A 340 1.15 -11.31 -18.83
N SER A 341 0.35 -12.35 -18.61
CA SER A 341 -0.78 -12.63 -19.48
C SER A 341 -1.83 -11.53 -19.34
N THR A 342 -2.14 -10.85 -20.44
CA THR A 342 -3.25 -9.89 -20.51
C THR A 342 -4.62 -10.59 -20.64
N ALA A 343 -4.64 -11.92 -20.75
CA ALA A 343 -5.87 -12.67 -20.82
C ALA A 343 -6.61 -12.56 -19.47
N VAL A 344 -7.78 -11.96 -19.51
CA VAL A 344 -8.77 -12.07 -18.44
C VAL A 344 -9.02 -13.56 -18.20
N PRO A 345 -8.90 -14.07 -16.97
CA PRO A 345 -9.30 -15.44 -16.70
C PRO A 345 -10.72 -15.63 -17.20
N ARG A 346 -10.89 -16.42 -18.23
CA ARG A 346 -12.21 -16.83 -18.68
C ARG A 346 -12.84 -17.54 -17.50
N ALA A 347 -13.97 -17.06 -16.99
CA ALA A 347 -14.71 -17.78 -15.99
C ALA A 347 -14.85 -19.23 -16.48
N GLU A 348 -14.33 -20.19 -15.72
CA GLU A 348 -14.61 -21.58 -16.03
C GLU A 348 -16.12 -21.71 -16.17
N PRO A 349 -16.62 -22.28 -17.28
CA PRO A 349 -18.03 -22.58 -17.38
C PRO A 349 -18.43 -23.36 -16.13
N PRO A 350 -19.63 -23.14 -15.59
CA PRO A 350 -20.10 -23.92 -14.46
C PRO A 350 -19.83 -25.40 -14.78
N LYS A 351 -19.14 -26.11 -13.87
CA LYS A 351 -18.99 -27.55 -14.02
C LYS A 351 -20.39 -28.08 -14.27
N GLU A 352 -20.61 -28.70 -15.42
CA GLU A 352 -21.83 -29.44 -15.66
C GLU A 352 -22.07 -30.33 -14.44
N PRO A 353 -23.29 -30.35 -13.88
CA PRO A 353 -23.58 -31.23 -12.79
C PRO A 353 -23.23 -32.65 -13.24
N GLU A 354 -22.36 -33.28 -12.47
CA GLU A 354 -21.98 -34.68 -12.67
C GLU A 354 -23.26 -35.47 -12.88
N PRO A 355 -23.39 -36.27 -13.97
CA PRO A 355 -24.62 -36.95 -14.28
C PRO A 355 -25.03 -37.77 -13.05
N ALA A 356 -26.17 -37.42 -12.50
CA ALA A 356 -26.74 -38.18 -11.37
C ALA A 356 -26.74 -39.66 -11.73
N PHE A 357 -26.09 -40.47 -10.91
CA PHE A 357 -26.14 -41.92 -11.07
C PHE A 357 -27.56 -42.33 -11.38
N PRO A 358 -27.82 -43.16 -12.40
CA PRO A 358 -29.16 -43.60 -12.70
C PRO A 358 -29.73 -44.33 -11.46
N ALA A 359 -30.87 -43.85 -11.01
CA ALA A 359 -31.59 -44.51 -9.94
C ALA A 359 -31.79 -46.00 -10.32
N PRO A 360 -31.60 -46.94 -9.38
CA PRO A 360 -31.80 -48.36 -9.69
C PRO A 360 -33.21 -48.55 -10.23
N SER A 361 -33.31 -49.11 -11.42
CA SER A 361 -34.56 -49.42 -12.10
C SER A 361 -35.42 -50.30 -11.21
N ALA A 362 -36.62 -49.84 -10.95
CA ALA A 362 -37.65 -50.62 -10.28
C ALA A 362 -38.04 -51.84 -11.18
N GLY A 363 -37.38 -52.95 -10.96
CA GLY A 363 -37.67 -54.23 -11.58
C GLY A 363 -38.54 -55.08 -10.65
N HIS A 364 -39.71 -55.44 -11.16
CA HIS A 364 -40.58 -56.54 -10.80
C HIS A 364 -41.05 -56.67 -9.36
N ARG A 365 -42.29 -56.25 -9.17
CA ARG A 365 -43.14 -56.73 -8.10
C ARG A 365 -43.44 -58.26 -8.33
N SER A 366 -42.95 -59.08 -7.44
CA SER A 366 -43.52 -60.39 -7.20
C SER A 366 -44.09 -60.44 -5.79
N SER A 367 -45.35 -60.78 -5.72
CA SER A 367 -46.15 -60.86 -4.52
C SER A 367 -45.71 -62.06 -3.64
N ALA A 368 -45.47 -61.77 -2.37
CA ALA A 368 -45.70 -62.77 -1.31
C ALA A 368 -46.01 -62.01 -0.02
N ALA A 369 -47.24 -62.04 0.37
CA ALA A 369 -47.73 -61.63 1.68
C ALA A 369 -47.32 -62.67 2.74
N ALA A 370 -46.68 -62.18 3.81
CA ALA A 370 -46.85 -62.77 5.16
C ALA A 370 -46.20 -61.87 6.22
N ALA A 371 -47.05 -61.40 7.06
CA ALA A 371 -46.91 -61.00 8.45
C ALA A 371 -45.54 -61.12 9.13
N MET A 372 -45.09 -59.98 9.74
CA MET A 372 -44.71 -60.03 11.17
C MET A 372 -44.53 -58.58 11.70
N THR A 373 -45.43 -58.22 12.57
CA THR A 373 -45.35 -57.10 13.53
C THR A 373 -44.08 -57.19 14.36
N ARG A 374 -43.28 -56.14 14.37
CA ARG A 374 -42.32 -55.92 15.44
C ARG A 374 -42.38 -54.45 15.90
N THR A 375 -42.72 -54.32 17.18
CA THR A 375 -42.73 -53.14 18.05
C THR A 375 -41.47 -52.31 18.01
N PRO A 376 -41.54 -50.98 18.18
CA PRO A 376 -40.41 -50.17 18.29
C PRO A 376 -39.67 -50.31 19.63
N ARG A 377 -38.35 -50.53 19.58
CA ARG A 377 -37.52 -50.60 20.76
C ARG A 377 -37.26 -49.14 21.24
N ASN A 378 -37.73 -48.91 22.47
CA ASN A 378 -37.37 -47.70 23.23
C ASN A 378 -35.86 -47.58 23.44
N TRP A 379 -35.28 -46.44 23.10
CA TRP A 379 -33.95 -46.00 23.48
C TRP A 379 -34.02 -45.30 24.84
N PRO A 380 -33.13 -45.58 25.81
CA PRO A 380 -33.18 -44.95 27.11
C PRO A 380 -32.74 -43.49 27.04
N PRO A 381 -33.27 -42.61 27.89
CA PRO A 381 -32.91 -41.21 27.94
C PRO A 381 -31.51 -41.00 28.51
N GLN A 382 -30.78 -40.03 27.96
CA GLN A 382 -29.49 -39.57 28.48
C GLN A 382 -29.66 -38.87 29.83
N PRO A 383 -28.71 -39.00 30.78
CA PRO A 383 -28.81 -38.33 32.07
C PRO A 383 -28.50 -36.84 31.93
N GLU A 384 -29.36 -36.10 32.58
CA GLU A 384 -29.34 -34.66 32.83
C GLU A 384 -28.04 -34.26 33.58
N GLN A 385 -27.20 -33.41 33.01
CA GLN A 385 -26.01 -32.88 33.69
C GLN A 385 -26.44 -31.79 34.68
N ALA A 386 -26.16 -31.99 35.94
CA ALA A 386 -26.35 -31.04 37.03
C ALA A 386 -25.38 -29.84 36.90
N PRO A 387 -25.75 -28.65 37.39
CA PRO A 387 -24.93 -27.45 37.29
C PRO A 387 -23.70 -27.54 38.18
N ALA A 388 -22.55 -27.18 37.61
CA ALA A 388 -21.25 -27.11 38.30
C ALA A 388 -21.27 -26.02 39.38
N GLN A 389 -20.95 -26.44 40.59
CA GLN A 389 -20.71 -25.57 41.76
C GLN A 389 -19.47 -24.77 41.56
N ALA A 390 -19.54 -23.46 41.94
CA ALA A 390 -18.44 -22.52 42.01
C ALA A 390 -17.42 -23.00 43.03
N ALA A 391 -16.14 -22.99 42.65
CA ALA A 391 -15.01 -23.21 43.57
C ALA A 391 -14.54 -21.88 44.14
N PRO A 392 -14.02 -21.87 45.37
CA PRO A 392 -13.71 -20.65 46.12
C PRO A 392 -12.34 -20.04 45.73
N THR A 393 -12.26 -18.72 45.78
CA THR A 393 -11.05 -17.91 45.67
C THR A 393 -10.13 -18.11 46.88
N PRO A 394 -8.82 -18.21 46.68
CA PRO A 394 -7.86 -17.96 47.77
C PRO A 394 -7.33 -16.53 47.75
N TYR A 395 -7.23 -16.01 48.95
CA TYR A 395 -6.62 -14.78 49.39
C TYR A 395 -5.15 -14.60 48.98
N GLY A 396 -4.72 -13.31 48.99
CA GLY A 396 -3.35 -12.94 49.30
C GLY A 396 -2.82 -11.79 48.45
N GLU A 397 -2.95 -10.60 48.98
CA GLU A 397 -2.22 -9.39 48.60
C GLU A 397 -0.72 -9.61 48.77
N GLU A 398 0.08 -9.12 47.80
CA GLU A 398 1.37 -8.49 48.07
C GLU A 398 1.78 -7.67 46.84
N GLU A 399 1.79 -6.34 46.99
CA GLU A 399 2.40 -5.39 46.07
C GLU A 399 3.93 -5.51 46.14
N PRO A 400 4.68 -5.55 45.06
CA PRO A 400 6.10 -5.27 45.06
C PRO A 400 6.38 -3.77 44.75
N PRO A 401 7.46 -3.23 45.32
CA PRO A 401 7.71 -1.79 45.43
C PRO A 401 8.17 -1.19 44.08
N THR A 402 7.70 0.02 43.84
CA THR A 402 8.13 0.94 42.78
C THR A 402 9.62 1.29 42.88
N PRO A 403 10.41 1.21 41.84
CA PRO A 403 11.72 1.85 41.75
C PRO A 403 11.57 3.34 41.43
N GLN A 404 12.00 4.18 42.33
CA GLN A 404 12.28 5.59 42.07
C GLN A 404 13.50 5.69 41.16
N TRP A 405 13.35 6.31 39.98
CA TRP A 405 14.47 6.79 39.20
C TRP A 405 14.55 8.30 39.26
N ASN A 406 15.72 8.72 39.68
CA ASN A 406 16.21 10.05 39.92
C ASN A 406 16.18 10.89 38.64
N ARG A 407 15.68 12.13 38.75
CA ARG A 407 15.82 13.20 37.77
C ARG A 407 17.26 13.66 37.76
N GLY A 408 17.96 13.42 36.64
CA GLY A 408 19.24 14.03 36.33
C GLY A 408 19.10 14.86 35.06
N THR A 409 19.27 16.14 35.28
CA THR A 409 19.51 17.30 34.42
C THR A 409 19.93 17.07 32.96
N ALA A 410 19.21 17.79 32.11
CA ALA A 410 19.49 18.39 30.81
C ALA A 410 20.92 18.32 30.28
N HIS A 411 21.04 17.83 29.07
CA HIS A 411 21.92 18.44 28.07
C HIS A 411 21.30 18.22 26.68
N ASP A 412 21.00 19.35 26.06
CA ASP A 412 20.61 19.50 24.65
C ASP A 412 21.86 19.31 23.77
N PRO A 413 21.79 18.54 22.71
CA PRO A 413 22.47 18.94 21.49
C PRO A 413 21.52 18.86 20.30
N GLY A 414 21.27 20.04 19.73
CA GLY A 414 20.51 20.29 18.51
C GLY A 414 20.79 19.31 17.38
N LEU A 415 19.70 18.81 16.84
CA LEU A 415 19.69 18.10 15.54
C LEU A 415 19.66 19.13 14.44
N PRO A 416 20.47 18.97 13.38
CA PRO A 416 20.40 19.84 12.22
C PRO A 416 19.20 19.48 11.36
N VAL A 417 18.43 20.50 11.02
CA VAL A 417 17.41 20.52 10.00
C VAL A 417 18.03 20.07 8.67
N ALA A 418 17.39 19.14 7.98
CA ALA A 418 17.79 18.59 6.70
C ALA A 418 18.11 19.67 5.66
N GLY A 419 19.29 19.54 5.12
CA GLY A 419 19.88 19.95 3.90
C GLY A 419 19.24 21.02 3.01
N ARG A 420 19.59 22.29 3.20
CA ARG A 420 19.68 23.21 2.06
C ARG A 420 20.92 22.80 1.23
N ARG A 421 20.72 22.36 0.00
CA ARG A 421 21.77 22.39 -1.02
C ARG A 421 22.14 23.86 -1.23
N ALA A 422 23.40 24.20 -0.92
CA ALA A 422 23.97 25.46 -1.29
C ALA A 422 24.19 25.49 -2.80
N ASP A 423 23.67 26.51 -3.47
CA ASP A 423 24.08 26.89 -4.82
C ASP A 423 25.53 27.35 -4.80
N PRO A 424 26.40 26.89 -5.69
CA PRO A 424 27.72 27.42 -5.88
C PRO A 424 27.70 28.47 -7.01
N LEU A 425 27.31 29.70 -6.73
CA LEU A 425 27.61 30.86 -7.58
C LEU A 425 27.65 32.11 -6.70
N ASP A 426 28.81 32.39 -6.13
CA ASP A 426 29.32 33.75 -5.91
C ASP A 426 30.80 33.69 -5.49
N GLU A 427 31.67 33.67 -6.47
CA GLU A 427 33.01 34.23 -6.41
C GLU A 427 33.39 34.71 -7.83
N GLY A 428 33.44 36.05 -8.00
CA GLY A 428 33.96 36.70 -9.20
C GLY A 428 33.50 38.12 -9.30
#